data_ad67930a202d0a6eaca6521d1a3c5086
#
_entry.id   ad67930a202d0a6eaca6521d1a3c5086
#
_cell.length_a   1.000
_cell.length_b   1.000
_cell.length_c   1.000
_cell.angle_alpha   90.00
_cell.angle_beta   90.00
_cell.angle_gamma   90.00
#
_symmetry.space_group_name_H-M   'P 1'
#
loop_
_entity.id
_entity.type
_entity.pdbx_description
1 polymer ?
#
loop_
_entity_poly.entity_id
_entity_poly.type
_entity_poly.pdbx_seq_one_letter_code
_entity_poly.pdbx_strand_id
1 'polypeptide(L)'
;GEETRELIHNFETPGIIQGMHNINESIESFARSCFNFALDTKQDLWFATKDTISKKYDHTFKDIFNDIFEAEYKEKFDAAGIEYFYTLIDDAVARVMRSEGGYIWACKNYDGDVMSDMVATAFGSLSMMTSVLASPKGYYEYEAAHGTVQRHYYKYLKGEETSTNPIATIFAWSGALRKRGEIDNLPELMAFADKLEKACIDTIENGEMTGDLYLISTLENKKKLNTEEFILAIRKTLESLMD
;
A
#
# COMPACT_ATOMS: atom_id res chain seq x y z
N GLY A 1 -29.24 15.70 14.97
CA GLY A 1 -28.56 15.42 16.22
C GLY A 1 -28.77 16.58 17.20
N GLU A 2 -28.57 16.36 18.47
CA GLU A 2 -28.58 17.42 19.47
C GLU A 2 -27.24 18.19 19.43
N GLU A 3 -27.35 19.54 19.55
CA GLU A 3 -26.17 20.37 19.75
C GLU A 3 -25.64 20.15 21.17
N THR A 4 -24.37 19.76 21.29
CA THR A 4 -23.67 19.69 22.57
C THR A 4 -22.52 20.68 22.57
N ARG A 5 -22.27 21.29 23.75
CA ARG A 5 -21.15 22.21 23.97
C ARG A 5 -20.32 21.72 25.13
N GLU A 6 -19.05 21.50 24.91
CA GLU A 6 -18.10 21.07 25.92
C GLU A 6 -16.86 21.99 25.87
N LEU A 7 -16.42 22.48 27.03
CA LEU A 7 -15.18 23.23 27.12
C LEU A 7 -14.01 22.24 27.05
N ILE A 8 -13.30 22.22 25.93
CA ILE A 8 -12.12 21.36 25.72
C ILE A 8 -10.89 21.95 26.39
N HIS A 9 -10.64 23.25 26.19
CA HIS A 9 -9.51 23.96 26.77
C HIS A 9 -9.77 25.46 26.80
N ASN A 10 -9.31 26.12 27.85
CA ASN A 10 -9.30 27.56 27.94
C ASN A 10 -7.89 28.10 27.73
N PHE A 11 -7.65 28.73 26.57
CA PHE A 11 -6.33 29.27 26.24
C PHE A 11 -6.07 30.58 26.95
N GLU A 12 -5.02 30.66 27.73
CA GLU A 12 -4.51 31.92 28.33
C GLU A 12 -3.59 32.71 27.37
N THR A 13 -3.06 32.03 26.34
CA THR A 13 -2.21 32.58 25.29
C THR A 13 -2.65 32.00 23.94
N PRO A 14 -2.21 32.58 22.79
CA PRO A 14 -2.48 31.99 21.49
C PRO A 14 -2.02 30.53 21.41
N GLY A 15 -2.87 29.67 20.84
CA GLY A 15 -2.61 28.24 20.73
C GLY A 15 -3.32 27.63 19.52
N ILE A 16 -3.18 26.31 19.33
CA ILE A 16 -3.75 25.56 18.22
C ILE A 16 -4.56 24.39 18.77
N ILE A 17 -5.73 24.17 18.21
CA ILE A 17 -6.54 22.95 18.42
C ILE A 17 -6.66 22.21 17.10
N GLN A 18 -6.56 20.88 17.17
CA GLN A 18 -6.88 19.97 16.07
C GLN A 18 -7.95 18.98 16.53
N GLY A 19 -8.91 18.71 15.66
CA GLY A 19 -9.93 17.67 15.87
C GLY A 19 -9.88 16.61 14.78
N MET A 20 -10.11 15.35 15.17
CA MET A 20 -10.31 14.22 14.26
C MET A 20 -11.64 13.55 14.56
N HIS A 21 -12.30 13.06 13.52
CA HIS A 21 -13.53 12.29 13.68
C HIS A 21 -13.59 11.13 12.69
N ASN A 22 -14.33 10.10 13.08
CA ASN A 22 -14.80 9.03 12.18
C ASN A 22 -16.22 8.65 12.59
N ILE A 23 -17.00 8.17 11.65
CA ILE A 23 -18.27 7.53 11.93
C ILE A 23 -18.08 6.02 12.02
N ASN A 24 -18.85 5.34 12.84
CA ASN A 24 -18.70 3.90 13.06
C ASN A 24 -18.83 3.09 11.77
N GLU A 25 -19.78 3.46 10.90
CA GLU A 25 -19.94 2.81 9.58
C GLU A 25 -18.66 2.83 8.73
N SER A 26 -17.87 3.92 8.80
CA SER A 26 -16.58 4.01 8.10
C SER A 26 -15.54 3.07 8.70
N ILE A 27 -15.50 2.97 10.04
CA ILE A 27 -14.59 2.05 10.74
C ILE A 27 -14.97 0.59 10.45
N GLU A 28 -16.26 0.26 10.46
CA GLU A 28 -16.77 -1.07 10.11
C GLU A 28 -16.44 -1.44 8.65
N SER A 29 -16.61 -0.50 7.73
CA SER A 29 -16.25 -0.67 6.31
C SER A 29 -14.77 -0.98 6.16
N PHE A 30 -13.91 -0.25 6.85
CA PHE A 30 -12.46 -0.47 6.87
C PHE A 30 -12.11 -1.84 7.45
N ALA A 31 -12.69 -2.22 8.58
CA ALA A 31 -12.48 -3.52 9.21
C ALA A 31 -12.81 -4.67 8.24
N ARG A 32 -14.01 -4.64 7.63
CA ARG A 32 -14.42 -5.67 6.67
C ARG A 32 -13.53 -5.71 5.43
N SER A 33 -13.05 -4.57 4.93
CA SER A 33 -12.09 -4.52 3.84
C SER A 33 -10.78 -5.22 4.21
N CYS A 34 -10.25 -4.95 5.40
CA CYS A 34 -9.02 -5.59 5.89
C CYS A 34 -9.20 -7.11 6.05
N PHE A 35 -10.29 -7.57 6.67
CA PHE A 35 -10.55 -8.99 6.86
C PHE A 35 -10.77 -9.73 5.54
N ASN A 36 -11.51 -9.15 4.60
CA ASN A 36 -11.70 -9.74 3.28
C ASN A 36 -10.37 -9.85 2.53
N PHE A 37 -9.56 -8.80 2.56
CA PHE A 37 -8.26 -8.81 1.90
C PHE A 37 -7.30 -9.84 2.52
N ALA A 38 -7.32 -10.01 3.84
CA ALA A 38 -6.55 -11.04 4.53
C ALA A 38 -6.94 -12.45 4.09
N LEU A 39 -8.25 -12.72 3.98
CA LEU A 39 -8.76 -14.00 3.48
C LEU A 39 -8.40 -14.24 2.02
N ASP A 40 -8.52 -13.24 1.16
CA ASP A 40 -8.21 -13.34 -0.28
C ASP A 40 -6.71 -13.62 -0.50
N THR A 41 -5.84 -12.99 0.28
CA THR A 41 -4.39 -13.14 0.18
C THR A 41 -3.82 -14.26 1.06
N LYS A 42 -4.64 -14.82 1.96
CA LYS A 42 -4.24 -15.84 2.95
C LYS A 42 -3.06 -15.38 3.81
N GLN A 43 -3.14 -14.17 4.31
CA GLN A 43 -2.13 -13.56 5.17
C GLN A 43 -2.72 -13.20 6.52
N ASP A 44 -1.89 -13.28 7.56
CA ASP A 44 -2.26 -12.79 8.90
C ASP A 44 -2.60 -11.29 8.84
N LEU A 45 -3.47 -10.86 9.74
CA LEU A 45 -3.86 -9.46 9.86
C LEU A 45 -3.46 -8.89 11.20
N TRP A 46 -2.58 -7.92 11.19
CA TRP A 46 -2.20 -7.13 12.35
C TRP A 46 -2.91 -5.78 12.30
N PHE A 47 -3.69 -5.47 13.32
CA PHE A 47 -4.29 -4.15 13.48
C PHE A 47 -3.63 -3.40 14.62
N ALA A 48 -3.26 -2.15 14.39
CA ALA A 48 -2.55 -1.37 15.38
C ALA A 48 -3.10 0.05 15.51
N THR A 49 -3.23 0.50 16.75
CA THR A 49 -3.58 1.88 17.12
C THR A 49 -2.82 2.30 18.39
N LYS A 50 -3.05 3.51 18.89
CA LYS A 50 -2.49 3.96 20.17
C LYS A 50 -3.60 4.25 21.17
N ASP A 51 -4.40 3.24 21.51
CA ASP A 51 -5.56 3.36 22.42
C ASP A 51 -5.18 3.76 23.85
N THR A 52 -3.92 3.61 24.22
CA THR A 52 -3.38 4.12 25.49
C THR A 52 -3.28 5.65 25.55
N ILE A 53 -3.22 6.32 24.39
CA ILE A 53 -3.17 7.79 24.25
C ILE A 53 -4.55 8.31 23.82
N SER A 54 -5.06 7.87 22.69
CA SER A 54 -6.39 8.26 22.18
C SER A 54 -7.46 7.31 22.72
N LYS A 55 -7.68 7.35 24.05
CA LYS A 55 -8.47 6.35 24.78
C LYS A 55 -9.89 6.13 24.28
N LYS A 56 -10.55 7.15 23.72
CA LYS A 56 -11.88 7.00 23.12
C LYS A 56 -11.79 6.68 21.64
N TYR A 57 -11.09 7.51 20.88
CA TYR A 57 -11.01 7.42 19.43
C TYR A 57 -10.39 6.11 18.97
N ASP A 58 -9.20 5.78 19.43
CA ASP A 58 -8.49 4.56 19.03
C ASP A 58 -9.10 3.29 19.63
N HIS A 59 -9.65 3.39 20.85
CA HIS A 59 -10.33 2.27 21.48
C HIS A 59 -11.62 1.89 20.73
N THR A 60 -12.36 2.87 20.20
CA THR A 60 -13.53 2.59 19.35
C THR A 60 -13.15 1.81 18.09
N PHE A 61 -12.03 2.15 17.45
CA PHE A 61 -11.53 1.35 16.32
C PHE A 61 -11.23 -0.09 16.72
N LYS A 62 -10.53 -0.28 17.83
CA LYS A 62 -10.19 -1.60 18.37
C LYS A 62 -11.43 -2.44 18.65
N ASP A 63 -12.41 -1.86 19.34
CA ASP A 63 -13.65 -2.55 19.71
C ASP A 63 -14.44 -2.96 18.47
N ILE A 64 -14.64 -2.06 17.51
CA ILE A 64 -15.36 -2.36 16.26
C ILE A 64 -14.66 -3.47 15.47
N PHE A 65 -13.34 -3.41 15.35
CA PHE A 65 -12.58 -4.48 14.68
C PHE A 65 -12.76 -5.83 15.38
N ASN A 66 -12.67 -5.84 16.73
CA ASN A 66 -12.84 -7.06 17.50
C ASN A 66 -14.26 -7.63 17.39
N ASP A 67 -15.28 -6.79 17.52
CA ASP A 67 -16.68 -7.22 17.43
C ASP A 67 -17.01 -7.81 16.07
N ILE A 68 -16.55 -7.19 14.98
CA ILE A 68 -16.73 -7.70 13.61
C ILE A 68 -15.95 -9.00 13.41
N PHE A 69 -14.72 -9.09 13.91
CA PHE A 69 -13.92 -10.30 13.81
C PHE A 69 -14.63 -11.48 14.49
N GLU A 70 -15.00 -11.34 15.75
CA GLU A 70 -15.65 -12.41 16.51
C GLU A 70 -16.99 -12.82 15.91
N ALA A 71 -17.78 -11.86 15.37
CA ALA A 71 -19.11 -12.15 14.84
C ALA A 71 -19.10 -12.69 13.40
N GLU A 72 -18.18 -12.25 12.54
CA GLU A 72 -18.28 -12.48 11.09
C GLU A 72 -17.09 -13.23 10.48
N TYR A 73 -15.90 -13.19 11.10
CA TYR A 73 -14.65 -13.60 10.45
C TYR A 73 -13.87 -14.70 11.16
N LYS A 74 -14.03 -14.88 12.46
CA LYS A 74 -13.26 -15.83 13.26
C LYS A 74 -13.22 -17.25 12.66
N GLU A 75 -14.39 -17.81 12.39
CA GLU A 75 -14.48 -19.17 11.81
C GLU A 75 -13.80 -19.25 10.43
N LYS A 76 -13.87 -18.17 9.64
CA LYS A 76 -13.25 -18.10 8.32
C LYS A 76 -11.71 -18.04 8.41
N PHE A 77 -11.19 -17.27 9.37
CA PHE A 77 -9.77 -17.17 9.66
C PHE A 77 -9.21 -18.49 10.18
N ASP A 78 -9.91 -19.13 11.11
CA ASP A 78 -9.55 -20.46 11.62
C ASP A 78 -9.49 -21.49 10.48
N ALA A 79 -10.49 -21.48 9.60
CA ALA A 79 -10.54 -22.38 8.44
C ALA A 79 -9.45 -22.11 7.39
N ALA A 80 -9.03 -20.84 7.26
CA ALA A 80 -7.96 -20.43 6.35
C ALA A 80 -6.56 -20.62 6.94
N GLY A 81 -6.46 -20.86 8.27
CA GLY A 81 -5.19 -21.01 8.98
C GLY A 81 -4.40 -19.70 9.09
N ILE A 82 -5.10 -18.55 9.17
CA ILE A 82 -4.53 -17.23 9.33
C ILE A 82 -4.99 -16.60 10.65
N GLU A 83 -4.20 -15.68 11.18
CA GLU A 83 -4.45 -15.07 12.48
C GLU A 83 -4.82 -13.58 12.35
N TYR A 84 -5.67 -13.12 13.26
CA TYR A 84 -5.91 -11.71 13.52
C TYR A 84 -5.47 -11.38 14.93
N PHE A 85 -4.72 -10.28 15.10
CA PHE A 85 -4.48 -9.74 16.42
C PHE A 85 -4.35 -8.21 16.41
N TYR A 86 -4.70 -7.64 17.56
CA TYR A 86 -4.52 -6.22 17.85
C TYR A 86 -3.27 -5.99 18.69
N THR A 87 -2.53 -4.92 18.39
CA THR A 87 -1.40 -4.47 19.21
C THR A 87 -1.29 -2.94 19.21
N LEU A 88 -0.46 -2.39 20.10
CA LEU A 88 -0.13 -0.96 20.06
C LEU A 88 0.77 -0.65 18.88
N ILE A 89 0.59 0.53 18.27
CA ILE A 89 1.31 0.92 17.05
C ILE A 89 2.84 0.92 17.25
N ASP A 90 3.34 1.29 18.41
CA ASP A 90 4.77 1.26 18.75
C ASP A 90 5.32 -0.17 18.88
N ASP A 91 4.53 -1.11 19.39
CA ASP A 91 4.89 -2.53 19.39
C ASP A 91 4.86 -3.11 17.97
N ALA A 92 3.86 -2.76 17.17
CA ALA A 92 3.79 -3.15 15.76
C ALA A 92 5.03 -2.68 14.99
N VAL A 93 5.47 -1.42 15.16
CA VAL A 93 6.71 -0.91 14.54
C VAL A 93 7.91 -1.78 14.89
N ALA A 94 8.07 -2.14 16.18
CA ALA A 94 9.17 -2.98 16.61
C ALA A 94 9.12 -4.40 16.04
N ARG A 95 7.91 -4.94 15.84
CA ARG A 95 7.70 -6.28 15.24
C ARG A 95 7.97 -6.26 13.74
N VAL A 96 7.44 -5.28 13.01
CA VAL A 96 7.63 -5.14 11.56
C VAL A 96 9.11 -5.10 11.19
N MET A 97 9.91 -4.33 11.91
CA MET A 97 11.35 -4.20 11.66
C MET A 97 12.16 -5.49 11.88
N ARG A 98 11.57 -6.50 12.53
CA ARG A 98 12.21 -7.80 12.83
C ARG A 98 11.54 -8.97 12.13
N SER A 99 10.48 -8.72 11.38
CA SER A 99 9.70 -9.77 10.73
C SER A 99 10.24 -10.10 9.34
N GLU A 100 9.93 -11.30 8.90
CA GLU A 100 10.19 -11.77 7.52
C GLU A 100 9.05 -11.40 6.55
N GLY A 101 8.02 -10.69 7.02
CA GLY A 101 6.82 -10.35 6.24
C GLY A 101 5.75 -11.46 6.28
N GLY A 102 4.86 -11.47 5.28
CA GLY A 102 3.80 -12.48 5.16
C GLY A 102 2.52 -12.14 5.95
N TYR A 103 2.32 -10.88 6.30
CA TYR A 103 1.13 -10.38 6.99
C TYR A 103 0.70 -9.04 6.43
N ILE A 104 -0.54 -8.69 6.71
CA ILE A 104 -1.12 -7.38 6.45
C ILE A 104 -1.06 -6.57 7.73
N TRP A 105 -0.54 -5.35 7.64
CA TRP A 105 -0.56 -4.42 8.75
C TRP A 105 -1.63 -3.35 8.51
N ALA A 106 -2.78 -3.51 9.18
CA ALA A 106 -3.86 -2.53 9.13
C ALA A 106 -3.56 -1.35 10.05
N CYS A 107 -3.59 -0.15 9.49
CA CYS A 107 -3.32 1.11 10.16
C CYS A 107 -4.42 2.12 9.88
N LYS A 108 -4.63 3.07 10.79
CA LYS A 108 -5.41 4.26 10.48
C LYS A 108 -4.68 5.10 9.43
N ASN A 109 -5.41 6.01 8.77
CA ASN A 109 -4.93 6.77 7.62
C ASN A 109 -3.51 7.36 7.80
N TYR A 110 -3.30 8.23 8.79
CA TYR A 110 -2.00 8.88 9.00
C TYR A 110 -0.90 7.90 9.42
N ASP A 111 -1.23 6.94 10.31
CA ASP A 111 -0.28 5.92 10.74
C ASP A 111 0.18 5.08 9.54
N GLY A 112 -0.77 4.67 8.67
CA GLY A 112 -0.49 3.91 7.46
C GLY A 112 0.32 4.68 6.44
N ASP A 113 0.01 5.95 6.21
CA ASP A 113 0.74 6.83 5.30
C ASP A 113 2.24 6.91 5.68
N VAL A 114 2.53 7.19 6.93
CA VAL A 114 3.92 7.30 7.42
C VAL A 114 4.63 5.93 7.44
N MET A 115 3.93 4.88 7.89
CA MET A 115 4.55 3.56 8.07
C MET A 115 4.80 2.87 6.74
N SER A 116 3.93 3.02 5.74
CA SER A 116 4.13 2.44 4.42
C SER A 116 5.36 3.02 3.72
N ASP A 117 5.55 4.33 3.78
CA ASP A 117 6.75 4.99 3.23
C ASP A 117 8.03 4.56 3.95
N MET A 118 7.97 4.43 5.28
CA MET A 118 9.12 3.97 6.07
C MET A 118 9.53 2.56 5.68
N VAL A 119 8.58 1.62 5.60
CA VAL A 119 8.85 0.24 5.22
C VAL A 119 9.35 0.15 3.78
N ALA A 120 8.68 0.82 2.83
CA ALA A 120 9.10 0.83 1.43
C ALA A 120 10.51 1.37 1.25
N THR A 121 10.86 2.45 1.95
CA THR A 121 12.22 3.04 1.89
C THR A 121 13.28 2.11 2.47
N ALA A 122 12.95 1.33 3.49
CA ALA A 122 13.88 0.36 4.09
C ALA A 122 14.22 -0.80 3.14
N PHE A 123 13.32 -1.18 2.25
CA PHE A 123 13.46 -2.34 1.37
C PHE A 123 13.64 -1.99 -0.12
N GLY A 124 13.54 -0.72 -0.51
CA GLY A 124 13.68 -0.34 -1.90
C GLY A 124 13.42 1.14 -2.18
N SER A 125 12.88 1.42 -3.37
CA SER A 125 12.51 2.76 -3.81
C SER A 125 11.00 2.99 -3.61
N LEU A 126 10.63 4.16 -3.08
CA LEU A 126 9.23 4.62 -3.01
C LEU A 126 8.54 4.59 -4.38
N SER A 127 9.29 4.80 -5.46
CA SER A 127 8.76 4.76 -6.83
C SER A 127 8.36 3.35 -7.31
N MET A 128 8.55 2.33 -6.49
CA MET A 128 8.04 0.97 -6.73
C MET A 128 6.77 0.66 -5.93
N MET A 129 6.37 1.55 -5.04
CA MET A 129 5.13 1.37 -4.26
C MET A 129 3.89 1.50 -5.14
N THR A 130 2.97 0.58 -4.94
CA THR A 130 1.62 0.62 -5.52
C THR A 130 0.59 0.95 -4.45
N SER A 131 -0.52 1.53 -4.87
CA SER A 131 -1.67 1.82 -4.02
C SER A 131 -2.93 1.21 -4.62
N VAL A 132 -3.75 0.62 -3.78
CA VAL A 132 -5.05 0.07 -4.15
C VAL A 132 -6.08 0.55 -3.13
N LEU A 133 -7.08 1.27 -3.60
CA LEU A 133 -8.26 1.60 -2.81
C LEU A 133 -9.29 0.48 -2.99
N ALA A 134 -9.58 -0.25 -1.93
CA ALA A 134 -10.48 -1.39 -1.94
C ALA A 134 -11.74 -1.10 -1.12
N SER A 135 -12.91 -1.22 -1.75
CA SER A 135 -14.19 -1.14 -1.08
C SER A 135 -14.67 -2.55 -0.68
N PRO A 136 -15.28 -2.74 0.50
CA PRO A 136 -15.89 -4.02 0.89
C PRO A 136 -17.06 -4.41 -0.03
N LYS A 137 -17.51 -3.49 -0.90
CA LYS A 137 -18.54 -3.75 -1.93
C LYS A 137 -17.97 -4.25 -3.26
N GLY A 138 -16.65 -4.52 -3.35
CA GLY A 138 -16.01 -5.07 -4.54
C GLY A 138 -15.60 -4.03 -5.59
N TYR A 139 -15.46 -2.76 -5.23
CA TYR A 139 -14.89 -1.73 -6.09
C TYR A 139 -13.40 -1.54 -5.75
N TYR A 140 -12.58 -1.36 -6.79
CA TYR A 140 -11.14 -1.19 -6.66
C TYR A 140 -10.66 -0.04 -7.53
N GLU A 141 -9.75 0.76 -6.99
CA GLU A 141 -9.02 1.79 -7.71
C GLU A 141 -7.52 1.55 -7.53
N TYR A 142 -6.77 1.56 -8.62
CA TYR A 142 -5.33 1.29 -8.63
C TYR A 142 -4.59 2.55 -9.03
N GLU A 143 -3.58 2.92 -8.27
CA GLU A 143 -2.76 4.10 -8.51
C GLU A 143 -1.29 3.84 -8.16
N ALA A 144 -0.41 4.74 -8.61
CA ALA A 144 0.95 4.81 -8.10
C ALA A 144 0.93 5.53 -6.74
N ALA A 145 1.59 4.95 -5.73
CA ALA A 145 1.58 5.49 -4.37
C ALA A 145 2.43 6.76 -4.18
N HIS A 146 3.02 7.29 -5.23
CA HIS A 146 3.88 8.49 -5.17
C HIS A 146 3.26 9.69 -5.90
N GLY A 147 3.74 10.90 -5.58
CA GLY A 147 3.28 12.13 -6.22
C GLY A 147 3.76 12.30 -7.67
N THR A 148 3.45 13.45 -8.25
CA THR A 148 3.60 13.77 -9.68
C THR A 148 5.05 14.00 -10.16
N VAL A 149 6.05 13.89 -9.28
CA VAL A 149 7.48 14.03 -9.60
C VAL A 149 7.81 15.29 -10.41
N GLN A 150 7.23 16.43 -10.04
CA GLN A 150 7.29 17.72 -10.76
C GLN A 150 8.72 18.15 -11.13
N ARG A 151 9.70 17.85 -10.28
CA ARG A 151 11.11 18.17 -10.55
C ARG A 151 11.62 17.58 -11.87
N HIS A 152 11.24 16.36 -12.19
CA HIS A 152 11.61 15.70 -13.44
C HIS A 152 10.81 16.26 -14.62
N TYR A 153 9.54 16.59 -14.42
CA TYR A 153 8.73 17.24 -15.45
C TYR A 153 9.31 18.61 -15.87
N TYR A 154 9.74 19.44 -14.93
CA TYR A 154 10.38 20.71 -15.25
C TYR A 154 11.74 20.54 -15.95
N LYS A 155 12.50 19.49 -15.70
CA LYS A 155 13.69 19.15 -16.47
C LYS A 155 13.33 18.76 -17.90
N TYR A 156 12.35 17.89 -18.08
CA TYR A 156 11.86 17.49 -19.39
C TYR A 156 11.43 18.70 -20.23
N LEU A 157 10.69 19.65 -19.66
CA LEU A 157 10.28 20.88 -20.36
C LEU A 157 11.47 21.75 -20.83
N LYS A 158 12.63 21.60 -20.22
CA LYS A 158 13.88 22.28 -20.62
C LYS A 158 14.69 21.47 -21.64
N GLY A 159 14.21 20.31 -22.08
CA GLY A 159 14.93 19.41 -22.95
C GLY A 159 16.06 18.64 -22.25
N GLU A 160 16.06 18.59 -20.92
CA GLU A 160 17.03 17.81 -20.15
C GLU A 160 16.58 16.34 -20.07
N GLU A 161 17.55 15.45 -20.10
CA GLU A 161 17.31 14.01 -19.91
C GLU A 161 16.83 13.73 -18.47
N THR A 162 15.85 12.87 -18.33
CA THR A 162 15.31 12.43 -17.04
C THR A 162 15.30 10.92 -16.94
N SER A 163 15.45 10.42 -15.71
CA SER A 163 15.37 9.00 -15.39
C SER A 163 14.37 8.84 -14.22
N THR A 164 13.08 8.86 -14.54
CA THR A 164 11.99 8.55 -13.61
C THR A 164 11.62 7.08 -13.70
N ASN A 165 11.32 6.47 -12.56
CA ASN A 165 10.91 5.08 -12.48
C ASN A 165 9.40 4.95 -12.75
N PRO A 166 8.97 4.26 -13.82
CA PRO A 166 7.54 4.10 -14.16
C PRO A 166 6.89 2.87 -13.50
N ILE A 167 7.62 2.09 -12.70
CA ILE A 167 7.16 0.77 -12.24
C ILE A 167 5.88 0.85 -11.44
N ALA A 168 5.75 1.79 -10.50
CA ALA A 168 4.53 1.93 -9.72
C ALA A 168 3.29 2.16 -10.62
N THR A 169 3.44 2.96 -11.67
CA THR A 169 2.36 3.19 -12.66
C THR A 169 2.08 1.92 -13.48
N ILE A 170 3.11 1.20 -13.91
CA ILE A 170 2.94 -0.07 -14.63
C ILE A 170 2.24 -1.10 -13.74
N PHE A 171 2.62 -1.21 -12.47
CA PHE A 171 2.00 -2.13 -11.52
C PHE A 171 0.57 -1.74 -11.14
N ALA A 172 0.23 -0.44 -11.14
CA ALA A 172 -1.14 -0.01 -11.02
C ALA A 172 -1.99 -0.52 -12.20
N TRP A 173 -1.49 -0.41 -13.43
CA TRP A 173 -2.15 -0.97 -14.61
C TRP A 173 -2.24 -2.50 -14.58
N SER A 174 -1.16 -3.21 -14.25
CA SER A 174 -1.18 -4.68 -14.20
C SER A 174 -2.14 -5.18 -13.12
N GLY A 175 -2.15 -4.55 -11.95
CA GLY A 175 -3.12 -4.86 -10.89
C GLY A 175 -4.55 -4.66 -11.33
N ALA A 176 -4.87 -3.54 -12.00
CA ALA A 176 -6.20 -3.27 -12.52
C ALA A 176 -6.62 -4.29 -13.61
N LEU A 177 -5.70 -4.64 -14.52
CA LEU A 177 -5.94 -5.65 -15.56
C LEU A 177 -6.17 -7.04 -14.94
N ARG A 178 -5.37 -7.43 -13.96
CA ARG A 178 -5.55 -8.70 -13.24
C ARG A 178 -6.92 -8.75 -12.55
N LYS A 179 -7.28 -7.71 -11.80
CA LYS A 179 -8.58 -7.64 -11.13
C LYS A 179 -9.73 -7.65 -12.14
N ARG A 180 -9.61 -6.98 -13.27
CA ARG A 180 -10.59 -7.04 -14.36
C ARG A 180 -10.71 -8.45 -14.93
N GLY A 181 -9.57 -9.13 -15.12
CA GLY A 181 -9.52 -10.53 -15.55
C GLY A 181 -10.22 -11.47 -14.58
N GLU A 182 -10.04 -11.26 -13.28
CA GLU A 182 -10.74 -12.02 -12.23
C GLU A 182 -12.27 -11.82 -12.30
N ILE A 183 -12.72 -10.57 -12.38
CA ILE A 183 -14.16 -10.24 -12.42
C ILE A 183 -14.86 -10.81 -13.64
N ASP A 184 -14.20 -10.77 -14.81
CA ASP A 184 -14.77 -11.20 -16.08
C ASP A 184 -14.43 -12.64 -16.46
N ASN A 185 -13.71 -13.40 -15.62
CA ASN A 185 -13.20 -14.74 -15.94
C ASN A 185 -12.35 -14.77 -17.22
N LEU A 186 -11.40 -13.83 -17.36
CA LEU A 186 -10.48 -13.73 -18.47
C LEU A 186 -9.06 -14.14 -18.05
N PRO A 187 -8.74 -15.45 -18.01
CA PRO A 187 -7.44 -15.94 -17.53
C PRO A 187 -6.26 -15.44 -18.36
N GLU A 188 -6.46 -15.20 -19.66
CA GLU A 188 -5.42 -14.64 -20.53
C GLU A 188 -5.02 -13.22 -20.14
N LEU A 189 -5.99 -12.40 -19.67
CA LEU A 189 -5.72 -11.04 -19.19
C LEU A 189 -4.94 -11.06 -17.87
N MET A 190 -5.26 -12.00 -16.99
CA MET A 190 -4.53 -12.21 -15.74
C MET A 190 -3.08 -12.65 -16.03
N ALA A 191 -2.90 -13.63 -16.91
CA ALA A 191 -1.58 -14.12 -17.33
C ALA A 191 -0.74 -13.01 -17.99
N PHE A 192 -1.36 -12.13 -18.78
CA PHE A 192 -0.68 -10.96 -19.33
C PHE A 192 -0.20 -10.00 -18.24
N ALA A 193 -1.05 -9.71 -17.26
CA ALA A 193 -0.69 -8.84 -16.12
C ALA A 193 0.51 -9.41 -15.34
N ASP A 194 0.52 -10.72 -15.07
CA ASP A 194 1.61 -11.41 -14.39
C ASP A 194 2.93 -11.35 -15.22
N LYS A 195 2.85 -11.55 -16.53
CA LYS A 195 4.00 -11.43 -17.43
C LYS A 195 4.54 -10.00 -17.47
N LEU A 196 3.67 -8.99 -17.43
CA LEU A 196 4.08 -7.58 -17.42
C LEU A 196 4.85 -7.23 -16.14
N GLU A 197 4.36 -7.65 -14.98
CA GLU A 197 5.07 -7.46 -13.72
C GLU A 197 6.42 -8.21 -13.71
N LYS A 198 6.40 -9.47 -14.15
CA LYS A 198 7.62 -10.26 -14.28
C LYS A 198 8.64 -9.60 -15.21
N ALA A 199 8.22 -9.05 -16.34
CA ALA A 199 9.11 -8.35 -17.26
C ALA A 199 9.79 -7.14 -16.61
N CYS A 200 9.06 -6.39 -15.75
CA CYS A 200 9.65 -5.29 -15.00
C CYS A 200 10.74 -5.78 -14.03
N ILE A 201 10.44 -6.83 -13.28
CA ILE A 201 11.37 -7.41 -12.30
C ILE A 201 12.60 -7.99 -13.02
N ASP A 202 12.41 -8.82 -14.04
CA ASP A 202 13.49 -9.45 -14.79
C ASP A 202 14.40 -8.39 -15.44
N THR A 203 13.86 -7.27 -15.94
CA THR A 203 14.65 -6.18 -16.51
C THR A 203 15.59 -5.57 -15.47
N ILE A 204 15.08 -5.33 -14.25
CA ILE A 204 15.88 -4.79 -13.14
C ILE A 204 16.94 -5.80 -12.68
N GLU A 205 16.55 -7.06 -12.51
CA GLU A 205 17.45 -8.13 -12.05
C GLU A 205 18.56 -8.41 -13.07
N ASN A 206 18.29 -8.21 -14.36
CA ASN A 206 19.30 -8.24 -15.41
C ASN A 206 20.22 -7.01 -15.46
N GLY A 207 20.04 -6.06 -14.52
CA GLY A 207 20.89 -4.90 -14.35
C GLY A 207 20.48 -3.67 -15.14
N GLU A 208 19.35 -3.67 -15.85
CA GLU A 208 18.82 -2.52 -16.57
C GLU A 208 17.78 -1.77 -15.71
N MET A 209 18.09 -0.55 -15.26
CA MET A 209 17.28 0.14 -14.27
C MET A 209 17.35 1.66 -14.36
N THR A 210 16.38 2.33 -13.75
CA THR A 210 16.35 3.79 -13.63
C THR A 210 17.31 4.31 -12.55
N GLY A 211 17.53 5.63 -12.54
CA GLY A 211 18.55 6.28 -11.71
C GLY A 211 18.37 6.09 -10.20
N ASP A 212 17.13 6.00 -9.72
CA ASP A 212 16.81 5.73 -8.31
C ASP A 212 17.26 4.33 -7.88
N LEU A 213 16.91 3.31 -8.66
CA LEU A 213 17.32 1.92 -8.41
C LEU A 213 18.82 1.73 -8.61
N TYR A 214 19.41 2.39 -9.60
CA TYR A 214 20.83 2.31 -9.85
C TYR A 214 21.67 2.75 -8.65
N LEU A 215 21.19 3.74 -7.89
CA LEU A 215 21.91 4.25 -6.71
C LEU A 215 21.91 3.27 -5.54
N ILE A 216 20.86 2.48 -5.37
CA ILE A 216 20.69 1.57 -4.24
C ILE A 216 21.02 0.11 -4.57
N SER A 217 21.06 -0.25 -5.85
CA SER A 217 21.35 -1.62 -6.30
C SER A 217 22.80 -2.03 -5.97
N THR A 218 22.97 -3.27 -5.55
CA THR A 218 24.26 -3.92 -5.26
C THR A 218 24.79 -4.76 -6.44
N LEU A 219 24.08 -4.81 -7.57
CA LEU A 219 24.50 -5.56 -8.75
C LEU A 219 25.81 -4.99 -9.31
N GLU A 220 26.76 -5.86 -9.62
CA GLU A 220 28.05 -5.47 -10.20
C GLU A 220 27.91 -4.95 -11.65
N ASN A 221 27.13 -5.67 -12.45
CA ASN A 221 26.88 -5.33 -13.87
C ASN A 221 25.53 -4.63 -14.01
N LYS A 222 25.46 -3.36 -13.65
CA LYS A 222 24.24 -2.55 -13.77
C LYS A 222 24.41 -1.39 -14.71
N LYS A 223 23.34 -1.07 -15.43
CA LYS A 223 23.26 0.02 -16.40
C LYS A 223 22.13 0.97 -16.01
N LYS A 224 22.46 2.24 -15.86
CA LYS A 224 21.46 3.30 -15.67
C LYS A 224 20.81 3.62 -17.03
N LEU A 225 19.49 3.57 -17.07
CA LEU A 225 18.67 3.94 -18.22
C LEU A 225 17.89 5.22 -17.93
N ASN A 226 17.60 6.01 -18.96
CA ASN A 226 16.55 7.02 -18.87
C ASN A 226 15.17 6.37 -18.89
N THR A 227 14.12 7.15 -18.70
CA THR A 227 12.75 6.62 -18.58
C THR A 227 12.30 5.88 -19.85
N GLU A 228 12.58 6.45 -21.03
CA GLU A 228 12.19 5.85 -22.32
C GLU A 228 12.94 4.55 -22.60
N GLU A 229 14.26 4.57 -22.44
CA GLU A 229 15.09 3.37 -22.58
C GLU A 229 14.65 2.24 -21.65
N PHE A 230 14.28 2.57 -20.41
CA PHE A 230 13.84 1.59 -19.45
C PHE A 230 12.48 0.97 -19.83
N ILE A 231 11.52 1.78 -20.30
CA ILE A 231 10.24 1.27 -20.82
C ILE A 231 10.46 0.36 -22.02
N LEU A 232 11.35 0.73 -22.93
CA LEU A 232 11.70 -0.11 -24.09
C LEU A 232 12.39 -1.42 -23.70
N ALA A 233 13.23 -1.40 -22.66
CA ALA A 233 13.83 -2.61 -22.11
C ALA A 233 12.78 -3.56 -21.52
N ILE A 234 11.85 -3.02 -20.72
CA ILE A 234 10.71 -3.80 -20.18
C ILE A 234 9.88 -4.40 -21.32
N ARG A 235 9.57 -3.60 -22.35
CA ARG A 235 8.82 -4.09 -23.51
C ARG A 235 9.52 -5.27 -24.17
N LYS A 236 10.82 -5.17 -24.42
CA LYS A 236 11.60 -6.25 -25.01
C LYS A 236 11.57 -7.53 -24.16
N THR A 237 11.70 -7.39 -22.85
CA THR A 237 11.60 -8.52 -21.92
C THR A 237 10.20 -9.13 -21.95
N LEU A 238 9.15 -8.30 -21.95
CA LEU A 238 7.76 -8.75 -22.04
C LEU A 238 7.51 -9.53 -23.36
N GLU A 239 7.95 -9.00 -24.50
CA GLU A 239 7.82 -9.68 -25.79
C GLU A 239 8.43 -11.09 -25.74
N SER A 240 9.60 -11.25 -25.10
CA SER A 240 10.22 -12.58 -24.93
C SER A 240 9.49 -13.52 -23.97
N LEU A 241 8.65 -13.01 -23.09
CA LEU A 241 7.80 -13.82 -22.21
C LEU A 241 6.45 -14.18 -22.85
N MET A 242 6.10 -13.51 -23.94
CA MET A 242 4.84 -13.73 -24.66
C MET A 242 4.97 -14.83 -25.73
N ASP A 243 6.18 -15.02 -26.27
CA ASP A 243 6.52 -16.12 -27.20
C ASP A 243 6.53 -17.48 -26.46
#